data_7e867b391c43a23240b2de107f484a01
#
_entry.id   7e867b391c43a23240b2de107f484a01
#
_cell.length_a   1.000
_cell.length_b   1.000
_cell.length_c   1.000
_cell.angle_alpha   90.00
_cell.angle_beta   90.00
_cell.angle_gamma   90.00
#
_symmetry.space_group_name_H-M   'P 1'
#
loop_
_entity.id
_entity.type
_entity.pdbx_description
1 polymer ?
#
loop_
_entity_poly.entity_id
_entity_poly.type
_entity_poly.pdbx_seq_one_letter_code
_entity_poly.pdbx_strand_id
1 'polypeptide(L)'
;MAKASNAELKRFTRECVYEAFFRLLQTEEYEKITVSAIAAKAGVSRNAVYRNFESKDMILKSYVREFAERVAAELKSERIDSDARYVTFLFTRLCEFREPAKILAGLHMETLLLEAFLSIRDHFAVKTAYRDYYENCRIGAFFFIYLTWLENGCRESPGELCALVRQIVKKTF
;
A
#
# COMPACT_ATOMS: atom_id res chain seq x y z
N MET A 1 19.43 29.31 -7.99
CA MET A 1 18.85 28.00 -7.58
C MET A 1 17.71 28.29 -6.61
N ALA A 2 16.47 27.89 -6.94
CA ALA A 2 15.32 28.09 -6.05
C ALA A 2 15.50 27.24 -4.79
N LYS A 3 15.29 27.84 -3.62
CA LYS A 3 15.36 27.18 -2.32
C LYS A 3 14.16 26.23 -2.23
N ALA A 4 14.39 24.89 -2.10
CA ALA A 4 13.32 23.93 -1.95
C ALA A 4 12.37 24.34 -0.81
N SER A 5 11.06 24.21 -1.04
CA SER A 5 10.09 24.56 0.00
C SER A 5 10.22 23.58 1.19
N ASN A 6 9.81 24.02 2.38
CA ASN A 6 9.86 23.15 3.58
C ASN A 6 9.03 21.86 3.39
N ALA A 7 7.96 21.93 2.60
CA ALA A 7 7.13 20.76 2.24
C ALA A 7 7.88 19.79 1.32
N GLU A 8 8.60 20.29 0.32
CA GLU A 8 9.41 19.46 -0.59
C GLU A 8 10.55 18.77 0.17
N LEU A 9 11.24 19.49 1.05
CA LEU A 9 12.30 18.94 1.88
C LEU A 9 11.75 17.84 2.83
N LYS A 10 10.58 18.08 3.42
CA LYS A 10 9.90 17.08 4.26
C LYS A 10 9.55 15.83 3.47
N ARG A 11 8.97 15.97 2.28
CA ARG A 11 8.64 14.84 1.39
C ARG A 11 9.89 14.06 1.01
N PHE A 12 10.94 14.74 0.55
CA PHE A 12 12.21 14.10 0.19
C PHE A 12 12.80 13.30 1.37
N THR A 13 12.81 13.90 2.58
CA THR A 13 13.29 13.21 3.79
C THR A 13 12.49 11.94 4.06
N ARG A 14 11.15 11.97 3.91
CA ARG A 14 10.29 10.79 4.11
C ARG A 14 10.61 9.69 3.10
N GLU A 15 10.78 10.05 1.83
CA GLU A 15 11.14 9.11 0.75
C GLU A 15 12.49 8.43 1.04
N CYS A 16 13.52 9.18 1.43
CA CYS A 16 14.81 8.62 1.83
C CYS A 16 14.70 7.66 3.03
N VAL A 17 13.88 8.00 4.03
CA VAL A 17 13.65 7.15 5.20
C VAL A 17 12.93 5.86 4.82
N TYR A 18 11.91 5.92 3.98
CA TYR A 18 11.20 4.74 3.49
C TYR A 18 12.14 3.78 2.75
N GLU A 19 12.88 4.30 1.77
CA GLU A 19 13.82 3.51 0.97
C GLU A 19 14.88 2.85 1.87
N ALA A 20 15.47 3.61 2.77
CA ALA A 20 16.46 3.10 3.72
C ALA A 20 15.90 1.99 4.62
N PHE A 21 14.68 2.17 5.14
CA PHE A 21 14.05 1.22 6.03
C PHE A 21 13.70 -0.08 5.29
N PHE A 22 13.10 -0.01 4.11
CA PHE A 22 12.82 -1.22 3.32
C PHE A 22 14.08 -1.97 2.89
N ARG A 23 15.19 -1.26 2.61
CA ARG A 23 16.49 -1.91 2.36
C ARG A 23 17.02 -2.64 3.60
N LEU A 24 16.87 -2.10 4.79
CA LEU A 24 17.26 -2.77 6.04
C LEU A 24 16.41 -4.01 6.30
N LEU A 25 15.07 -3.92 6.09
CA LEU A 25 14.14 -5.03 6.25
C LEU A 25 14.43 -6.23 5.32
N GLN A 26 15.20 -6.05 4.26
CA GLN A 26 15.64 -7.15 3.39
C GLN A 26 16.81 -7.93 3.96
N THR A 27 17.57 -7.38 4.90
CA THR A 27 18.84 -7.94 5.38
C THR A 27 18.90 -8.10 6.88
N GLU A 28 18.01 -7.49 7.62
CA GLU A 28 17.98 -7.46 9.08
C GLU A 28 16.60 -7.82 9.61
N GLU A 29 16.57 -8.46 10.78
CA GLU A 29 15.34 -8.71 11.51
C GLU A 29 14.72 -7.39 11.99
N TYR A 30 13.41 -7.25 11.85
CA TYR A 30 12.68 -6.02 12.17
C TYR A 30 13.00 -5.48 13.58
N GLU A 31 13.05 -6.37 14.58
CA GLU A 31 13.31 -6.01 15.99
C GLU A 31 14.69 -5.38 16.18
N LYS A 32 15.68 -5.79 15.40
CA LYS A 32 17.08 -5.30 15.47
C LYS A 32 17.25 -3.95 14.79
N ILE A 33 16.37 -3.58 13.87
CA ILE A 33 16.46 -2.31 13.16
C ILE A 33 16.11 -1.15 14.11
N THR A 34 17.04 -0.20 14.25
CA THR A 34 16.86 0.99 15.08
C THR A 34 16.62 2.23 14.23
N VAL A 35 15.98 3.26 14.80
CA VAL A 35 15.80 4.58 14.14
C VAL A 35 17.18 5.18 13.79
N SER A 36 18.22 4.89 14.57
CA SER A 36 19.59 5.35 14.27
C SER A 36 20.16 4.69 13.02
N ALA A 37 19.94 3.37 12.84
CA ALA A 37 20.36 2.64 11.65
C ALA A 37 19.60 3.16 10.40
N ILE A 38 18.29 3.38 10.54
CA ILE A 38 17.46 3.94 9.46
C ILE A 38 17.97 5.34 9.06
N ALA A 39 18.22 6.23 10.03
CA ALA A 39 18.71 7.57 9.78
C ALA A 39 20.08 7.56 9.07
N ALA A 40 21.02 6.73 9.55
CA ALA A 40 22.32 6.55 8.93
C ALA A 40 22.23 6.06 7.48
N LYS A 41 21.39 5.03 7.24
CA LYS A 41 21.15 4.47 5.90
C LYS A 41 20.46 5.44 4.95
N ALA A 42 19.58 6.30 5.48
CA ALA A 42 18.86 7.34 4.73
C ALA A 42 19.71 8.60 4.47
N GLY A 43 20.89 8.72 5.08
CA GLY A 43 21.73 9.92 4.97
C GLY A 43 21.11 11.15 5.65
N VAL A 44 20.27 10.97 6.69
CA VAL A 44 19.61 12.06 7.42
C VAL A 44 19.94 12.00 8.91
N SER A 45 19.71 13.12 9.64
CA SER A 45 19.88 13.11 11.08
C SER A 45 18.74 12.35 11.78
N ARG A 46 19.02 11.77 12.97
CA ARG A 46 17.98 11.15 13.81
C ARG A 46 16.84 12.12 14.12
N ASN A 47 17.17 13.39 14.37
CA ASN A 47 16.16 14.42 14.61
C ASN A 47 15.27 14.66 13.37
N ALA A 48 15.81 14.52 12.16
CA ALA A 48 15.01 14.60 10.94
C ALA A 48 14.03 13.42 10.82
N VAL A 49 14.43 12.22 11.25
CA VAL A 49 13.52 11.08 11.32
C VAL A 49 12.41 11.33 12.36
N TYR A 50 12.76 11.69 13.60
CA TYR A 50 11.77 11.91 14.67
C TYR A 50 10.80 13.08 14.37
N ARG A 51 11.20 14.08 13.60
CA ARG A 51 10.28 15.15 13.14
C ARG A 51 9.23 14.64 12.14
N ASN A 52 9.47 13.50 11.51
CA ASN A 52 8.57 12.92 10.51
C ASN A 52 7.81 11.71 11.01
N PHE A 53 8.40 10.94 11.95
CA PHE A 53 7.86 9.66 12.43
C PHE A 53 8.17 9.48 13.90
N GLU A 54 7.18 9.14 14.70
CA GLU A 54 7.33 8.92 16.16
C GLU A 54 8.09 7.62 16.46
N SER A 55 7.95 6.61 15.62
CA SER A 55 8.57 5.29 15.77
C SER A 55 8.84 4.63 14.41
N LYS A 56 9.56 3.50 14.42
CA LYS A 56 9.74 2.69 13.21
C LYS A 56 8.43 2.09 12.70
N ASP A 57 7.49 1.75 13.59
CA ASP A 57 6.16 1.27 13.22
C ASP A 57 5.37 2.35 12.47
N MET A 58 5.52 3.61 12.92
CA MET A 58 4.90 4.75 12.24
C MET A 58 5.49 5.02 10.85
N ILE A 59 6.74 4.59 10.58
CA ILE A 59 7.30 4.64 9.22
C ILE A 59 6.51 3.69 8.31
N LEU A 60 6.30 2.42 8.73
CA LEU A 60 5.53 1.44 7.95
C LEU A 60 4.08 1.90 7.75
N LYS A 61 3.41 2.29 8.84
CA LYS A 61 2.04 2.82 8.80
C LYS A 61 1.89 3.98 7.83
N SER A 62 2.80 4.94 7.90
CA SER A 62 2.77 6.12 7.05
C SER A 62 3.01 5.76 5.59
N TYR A 63 3.91 4.82 5.31
CA TYR A 63 4.20 4.37 3.96
C TYR A 63 2.98 3.72 3.29
N VAL A 64 2.33 2.80 4.01
CA VAL A 64 1.10 2.13 3.54
C VAL A 64 -0.02 3.14 3.31
N ARG A 65 -0.22 4.07 4.27
CA ARG A 65 -1.23 5.12 4.15
C ARG A 65 -0.98 6.03 2.95
N GLU A 66 0.24 6.50 2.74
CA GLU A 66 0.59 7.36 1.59
C GLU A 66 0.42 6.64 0.26
N PHE A 67 0.70 5.32 0.21
CA PHE A 67 0.37 4.51 -0.95
C PHE A 67 -1.14 4.48 -1.21
N ALA A 68 -1.94 4.20 -0.19
CA ALA A 68 -3.40 4.16 -0.31
C ALA A 68 -4.00 5.51 -0.71
N GLU A 69 -3.53 6.61 -0.12
CA GLU A 69 -3.95 7.99 -0.46
C GLU A 69 -3.63 8.33 -1.92
N ARG A 70 -2.45 7.92 -2.42
CA ARG A 70 -2.07 8.10 -3.83
C ARG A 70 -2.98 7.29 -4.76
N VAL A 71 -3.20 6.01 -4.47
CA VAL A 71 -4.10 5.15 -5.25
C VAL A 71 -5.53 5.72 -5.26
N ALA A 72 -6.02 6.19 -4.11
CA ALA A 72 -7.32 6.83 -4.01
C ALA A 72 -7.42 8.13 -4.82
N ALA A 73 -6.37 8.95 -4.83
CA ALA A 73 -6.33 10.18 -5.63
C ALA A 73 -6.29 9.88 -7.13
N GLU A 74 -5.48 8.91 -7.56
CA GLU A 74 -5.43 8.45 -8.94
C GLU A 74 -6.78 7.89 -9.39
N LEU A 75 -7.43 7.08 -8.56
CA LEU A 75 -8.74 6.50 -8.82
C LEU A 75 -9.82 7.57 -9.04
N LYS A 76 -9.76 8.69 -8.28
CA LYS A 76 -10.65 9.84 -8.47
C LYS A 76 -10.43 10.58 -9.79
N SER A 77 -9.20 10.62 -10.28
CA SER A 77 -8.86 11.28 -11.54
C SER A 77 -9.17 10.42 -12.76
N GLU A 78 -9.20 9.10 -12.59
CA GLU A 78 -9.52 8.14 -13.65
C GLU A 78 -11.04 8.05 -13.88
N ARG A 79 -11.45 8.01 -15.16
CA ARG A 79 -12.84 7.71 -15.52
C ARG A 79 -13.07 6.20 -15.46
N ILE A 80 -13.28 5.68 -14.26
CA ILE A 80 -13.63 4.28 -14.04
C ILE A 80 -15.14 4.11 -14.24
N ASP A 81 -15.52 3.46 -15.31
CA ASP A 81 -16.91 3.29 -15.77
C ASP A 81 -17.43 1.85 -15.63
N SER A 82 -16.58 0.94 -15.19
CA SER A 82 -16.91 -0.48 -15.04
C SER A 82 -16.09 -1.18 -13.96
N ASP A 83 -16.67 -2.25 -13.39
CA ASP A 83 -15.99 -3.12 -12.43
C ASP A 83 -14.69 -3.72 -13.00
N ALA A 84 -14.69 -4.06 -14.27
CA ALA A 84 -13.51 -4.62 -14.93
C ALA A 84 -12.34 -3.61 -14.97
N ARG A 85 -12.61 -2.33 -15.22
CA ARG A 85 -11.59 -1.28 -15.19
C ARG A 85 -11.12 -1.01 -13.76
N TYR A 86 -12.05 -0.98 -12.81
CA TYR A 86 -11.71 -0.83 -11.39
C TYR A 86 -10.76 -1.93 -10.91
N VAL A 87 -11.11 -3.20 -11.14
CA VAL A 87 -10.28 -4.35 -10.77
C VAL A 87 -8.91 -4.26 -11.43
N THR A 88 -8.86 -3.96 -12.73
CA THR A 88 -7.58 -3.83 -13.44
C THR A 88 -6.72 -2.71 -12.86
N PHE A 89 -7.30 -1.54 -12.64
CA PHE A 89 -6.61 -0.40 -12.03
C PHE A 89 -6.05 -0.76 -10.64
N LEU A 90 -6.93 -1.23 -9.74
CA LEU A 90 -6.55 -1.55 -8.36
C LEU A 90 -5.44 -2.61 -8.30
N PHE A 91 -5.63 -3.75 -8.96
CA PHE A 91 -4.65 -4.83 -8.90
C PHE A 91 -3.34 -4.50 -9.62
N THR A 92 -3.35 -3.63 -10.63
CA THR A 92 -2.09 -3.11 -11.20
C THR A 92 -1.29 -2.34 -10.14
N ARG A 93 -1.92 -1.45 -9.39
CA ARG A 93 -1.26 -0.70 -8.29
C ARG A 93 -0.82 -1.61 -7.15
N LEU A 94 -1.63 -2.59 -6.78
CA LEU A 94 -1.27 -3.58 -5.76
C LEU A 94 -0.07 -4.44 -6.18
N CYS A 95 0.04 -4.79 -7.46
CA CYS A 95 1.23 -5.50 -7.99
C CYS A 95 2.50 -4.64 -7.93
N GLU A 96 2.40 -3.33 -8.12
CA GLU A 96 3.53 -2.40 -7.92
C GLU A 96 3.97 -2.35 -6.44
N PHE A 97 3.04 -2.55 -5.51
CA PHE A 97 3.27 -2.54 -4.06
C PHE A 97 3.67 -3.91 -3.48
N ARG A 98 3.84 -4.95 -4.29
CA ARG A 98 4.02 -6.34 -3.82
C ARG A 98 5.22 -6.55 -2.88
N GLU A 99 6.36 -5.91 -3.12
CA GLU A 99 7.55 -6.11 -2.28
C GLU A 99 7.37 -5.54 -0.86
N PRO A 100 6.90 -4.29 -0.66
CA PRO A 100 6.48 -3.82 0.66
C PRO A 100 5.40 -4.69 1.31
N ALA A 101 4.41 -5.15 0.54
CA ALA A 101 3.33 -5.97 1.06
C ALA A 101 3.81 -7.34 1.55
N LYS A 102 4.75 -8.00 0.86
CA LYS A 102 5.40 -9.24 1.32
C LYS A 102 6.12 -9.05 2.65
N ILE A 103 6.86 -7.93 2.80
CA ILE A 103 7.54 -7.61 4.05
C ILE A 103 6.52 -7.46 5.18
N LEU A 104 5.42 -6.72 4.94
CA LEU A 104 4.36 -6.52 5.94
C LEU A 104 3.68 -7.84 6.33
N ALA A 105 3.37 -8.69 5.36
CA ALA A 105 2.83 -10.03 5.62
C ALA A 105 3.80 -10.91 6.42
N GLY A 106 5.09 -10.90 6.08
CA GLY A 106 6.13 -11.62 6.83
C GLY A 106 6.33 -11.11 8.27
N LEU A 107 5.93 -9.86 8.56
CA LEU A 107 5.93 -9.26 9.89
C LEU A 107 4.60 -9.42 10.64
N HIS A 108 3.63 -10.14 10.09
CA HIS A 108 2.25 -10.26 10.61
C HIS A 108 1.55 -8.91 10.81
N MET A 109 1.78 -7.99 9.85
CA MET A 109 1.19 -6.64 9.83
C MET A 109 0.12 -6.49 8.72
N GLU A 110 -0.58 -7.57 8.38
CA GLU A 110 -1.61 -7.60 7.32
C GLU A 110 -2.75 -6.62 7.61
N THR A 111 -2.98 -6.28 8.88
CA THR A 111 -3.97 -5.28 9.27
C THR A 111 -3.71 -3.91 8.65
N LEU A 112 -2.44 -3.53 8.44
CA LEU A 112 -2.09 -2.29 7.74
C LEU A 112 -2.51 -2.31 6.27
N LEU A 113 -2.37 -3.48 5.62
CA LEU A 113 -2.85 -3.68 4.25
C LEU A 113 -4.37 -3.61 4.19
N LEU A 114 -5.07 -4.22 5.14
CA LEU A 114 -6.54 -4.14 5.22
C LEU A 114 -7.02 -2.71 5.43
N GLU A 115 -6.38 -1.94 6.33
CA GLU A 115 -6.67 -0.50 6.52
C GLU A 115 -6.53 0.28 5.21
N ALA A 116 -5.49 -0.03 4.40
CA ALA A 116 -5.31 0.58 3.08
C ALA A 116 -6.45 0.23 2.11
N PHE A 117 -6.84 -1.04 2.03
CA PHE A 117 -7.99 -1.46 1.21
C PHE A 117 -9.28 -0.76 1.64
N LEU A 118 -9.54 -0.67 2.94
CA LEU A 118 -10.72 0.03 3.49
C LEU A 118 -10.71 1.52 3.17
N SER A 119 -9.56 2.17 3.11
CA SER A 119 -9.46 3.59 2.77
C SER A 119 -9.72 3.89 1.29
N ILE A 120 -9.57 2.91 0.40
CA ILE A 120 -9.81 3.03 -1.04
C ILE A 120 -11.26 2.67 -1.42
N ARG A 121 -12.05 2.06 -0.52
CA ARG A 121 -13.37 1.48 -0.82
C ARG A 121 -14.42 2.45 -1.38
N ASP A 122 -14.41 3.70 -0.95
CA ASP A 122 -15.51 4.67 -1.20
C ASP A 122 -15.59 5.17 -2.65
N HIS A 123 -14.76 4.66 -3.54
CA HIS A 123 -14.65 5.16 -4.92
C HIS A 123 -15.58 4.46 -5.91
N PHE A 124 -16.27 3.38 -5.50
CA PHE A 124 -17.20 2.64 -6.36
C PHE A 124 -18.57 2.54 -5.73
N ALA A 125 -19.44 3.50 -6.05
CA ALA A 125 -20.78 3.57 -5.48
C ALA A 125 -21.71 2.50 -6.07
N VAL A 126 -21.96 1.42 -5.35
CA VAL A 126 -23.10 0.53 -5.62
C VAL A 126 -24.37 1.21 -5.13
N LYS A 127 -25.33 1.43 -6.03
CA LYS A 127 -26.64 2.02 -5.70
C LYS A 127 -27.57 0.94 -5.14
N THR A 128 -27.47 0.63 -3.86
CA THR A 128 -28.33 -0.32 -3.16
C THR A 128 -28.56 0.09 -1.72
N ALA A 129 -29.68 -0.31 -1.12
CA ALA A 129 -29.95 -0.13 0.30
C ALA A 129 -28.92 -0.89 1.20
N TYR A 130 -28.21 -1.88 0.64
CA TYR A 130 -27.21 -2.72 1.33
C TYR A 130 -25.78 -2.39 0.90
N ARG A 131 -25.53 -1.16 0.49
CA ARG A 131 -24.24 -0.69 -0.05
C ARG A 131 -23.07 -1.13 0.80
N ASP A 132 -23.11 -0.91 2.11
CA ASP A 132 -21.98 -1.19 3.02
C ASP A 132 -21.64 -2.68 3.08
N TYR A 133 -22.64 -3.56 3.00
CA TYR A 133 -22.41 -5.02 2.95
C TYR A 133 -21.71 -5.44 1.65
N TYR A 134 -22.16 -4.92 0.50
CA TYR A 134 -21.52 -5.18 -0.79
C TYR A 134 -20.08 -4.68 -0.83
N GLU A 135 -19.84 -3.46 -0.36
CA GLU A 135 -18.52 -2.85 -0.31
C GLU A 135 -17.57 -3.66 0.58
N ASN A 136 -18.00 -4.04 1.79
CA ASN A 136 -17.20 -4.82 2.71
C ASN A 136 -16.91 -6.22 2.17
N CYS A 137 -17.90 -6.88 1.56
CA CYS A 137 -17.73 -8.19 0.92
C CYS A 137 -16.70 -8.12 -0.21
N ARG A 138 -16.81 -7.13 -1.09
CA ARG A 138 -15.90 -6.90 -2.21
C ARG A 138 -14.47 -6.60 -1.74
N ILE A 139 -14.32 -5.71 -0.76
CA ILE A 139 -13.01 -5.37 -0.19
C ILE A 139 -12.38 -6.59 0.49
N GLY A 140 -13.15 -7.35 1.26
CA GLY A 140 -12.68 -8.59 1.86
C GLY A 140 -12.21 -9.60 0.81
N ALA A 141 -12.98 -9.80 -0.27
CA ALA A 141 -12.58 -10.68 -1.36
C ALA A 141 -11.27 -10.22 -2.01
N PHE A 142 -11.13 -8.94 -2.33
CA PHE A 142 -9.90 -8.38 -2.94
C PHE A 142 -8.70 -8.49 -2.01
N PHE A 143 -8.88 -8.20 -0.73
CA PHE A 143 -7.84 -8.33 0.27
C PHE A 143 -7.33 -9.77 0.39
N PHE A 144 -8.22 -10.75 0.53
CA PHE A 144 -7.82 -12.16 0.64
C PHE A 144 -7.23 -12.72 -0.65
N ILE A 145 -7.72 -12.32 -1.82
CA ILE A 145 -7.10 -12.68 -3.11
C ILE A 145 -5.67 -12.13 -3.17
N TYR A 146 -5.47 -10.89 -2.75
CA TYR A 146 -4.15 -10.27 -2.75
C TYR A 146 -3.20 -10.97 -1.78
N LEU A 147 -3.63 -11.26 -0.54
CA LEU A 147 -2.82 -12.02 0.42
C LEU A 147 -2.43 -13.40 -0.13
N THR A 148 -3.40 -14.15 -0.66
CA THR A 148 -3.14 -15.47 -1.27
C THR A 148 -2.10 -15.37 -2.40
N TRP A 149 -2.17 -14.34 -3.22
CA TRP A 149 -1.19 -14.11 -4.27
C TRP A 149 0.21 -13.81 -3.71
N LEU A 150 0.32 -13.01 -2.64
CA LEU A 150 1.59 -12.76 -1.95
C LEU A 150 2.18 -14.04 -1.34
N GLU A 151 1.36 -14.82 -0.63
CA GLU A 151 1.74 -16.09 0.02
C GLU A 151 2.20 -17.13 -1.00
N ASN A 152 1.57 -17.18 -2.18
CA ASN A 152 1.97 -18.05 -3.29
C ASN A 152 3.21 -17.54 -4.05
N GLY A 153 3.89 -16.50 -3.55
CA GLY A 153 5.11 -15.95 -4.13
C GLY A 153 4.88 -15.12 -5.40
N CYS A 154 3.67 -14.57 -5.58
CA CYS A 154 3.31 -13.73 -6.73
C CYS A 154 3.54 -14.44 -8.08
N ARG A 155 3.13 -15.70 -8.20
CA ARG A 155 3.40 -16.55 -9.38
C ARG A 155 2.71 -16.03 -10.64
N GLU A 156 1.46 -15.57 -10.50
CA GLU A 156 0.70 -14.98 -11.59
C GLU A 156 1.26 -13.59 -11.92
N SER A 157 1.40 -13.30 -13.20
CA SER A 157 1.69 -11.95 -13.66
C SER A 157 0.54 -11.00 -13.30
N PRO A 158 0.78 -9.68 -13.24
CA PRO A 158 -0.29 -8.70 -12.98
C PRO A 158 -1.50 -8.85 -13.90
N GLY A 159 -1.28 -9.16 -15.18
CA GLY A 159 -2.35 -9.39 -16.16
C GLY A 159 -3.18 -10.64 -15.87
N GLU A 160 -2.53 -11.75 -15.53
CA GLU A 160 -3.20 -13.01 -15.15
C GLU A 160 -3.98 -12.84 -13.85
N LEU A 161 -3.40 -12.18 -12.85
CA LEU A 161 -4.08 -11.88 -11.59
C LEU A 161 -5.33 -11.03 -11.82
N CYS A 162 -5.23 -9.97 -12.60
CA CYS A 162 -6.38 -9.14 -12.98
C CYS A 162 -7.45 -9.94 -13.73
N ALA A 163 -7.07 -10.85 -14.62
CA ALA A 163 -8.00 -11.71 -15.34
C ALA A 163 -8.72 -12.67 -14.38
N LEU A 164 -7.98 -13.30 -13.47
CA LEU A 164 -8.51 -14.19 -12.43
C LEU A 164 -9.53 -13.46 -11.54
N VAL A 165 -9.16 -12.29 -11.03
CA VAL A 165 -10.03 -11.48 -10.15
C VAL A 165 -11.32 -11.10 -10.86
N ARG A 166 -11.25 -10.64 -12.13
CA ARG A 166 -12.44 -10.33 -12.93
C ARG A 166 -13.34 -11.55 -13.12
N GLN A 167 -12.75 -12.74 -13.32
CA GLN A 167 -13.51 -13.98 -13.46
C GLN A 167 -14.22 -14.35 -12.15
N ILE A 168 -13.56 -14.21 -11.01
CA ILE A 168 -14.13 -14.47 -9.68
C ILE A 168 -15.28 -13.50 -9.42
N VAL A 169 -15.04 -12.19 -9.58
CA VAL A 169 -16.05 -11.15 -9.36
C VAL A 169 -17.29 -11.39 -10.22
N LYS A 170 -17.12 -11.68 -11.52
CA LYS A 170 -18.23 -11.95 -12.43
C LYS A 170 -19.07 -13.19 -12.06
N LYS A 171 -18.45 -14.17 -11.38
CA LYS A 171 -19.14 -15.43 -10.98
C LYS A 171 -19.77 -15.35 -9.60
N THR A 172 -19.30 -14.44 -8.76
CA THR A 172 -19.66 -14.40 -7.34
C THR A 172 -20.58 -13.22 -7.00
N PHE A 173 -20.48 -12.15 -7.75
CA PHE A 173 -21.25 -10.90 -7.60
C PHE A 173 -21.98 -10.53 -8.89
#